data_e1de43b9933e9f1d306354ee9acc3fb9
#
_entry.id   e1de43b9933e9f1d306354ee9acc3fb9
#
_cell.length_a   1.000
_cell.length_b   1.000
_cell.length_c   1.000
_cell.angle_alpha   90.00
_cell.angle_beta   90.00
_cell.angle_gamma   90.00
#
_symmetry.space_group_name_H-M   'P 1'
#
loop_
_entity.id
_entity.type
_entity.pdbx_description
1 polymer ?
#
loop_
_entity_poly.entity_id
_entity_poly.type
_entity_poly.pdbx_seq_one_letter_code
_entity_poly.pdbx_strand_id
1 'polypeptide(L)'
;MILDLNLPEISGFQICQELKNKTAIPVLILTSRDQVKDELQAFHLGADEYLTKPCRKDRLLARVSNILKRYEGRTNLIEGPDFLLDQQTYTLYIHNTSVVLPKNQGKLLVALLSGGDALVTTEQLCIALWGTAEYIDENALQVNLTRLKKTMSGLEMKQRIVAVRGMGYRLETGVAP
;
A
#
# COMPACT_ATOMS: atom_id res chain seq x y z
N MET A 1 16.42 -1.33 3.49
CA MET A 1 17.65 -1.99 4.00
C MET A 1 18.89 -1.32 3.41
N ILE A 2 20.00 -1.21 4.17
CA ILE A 2 21.32 -0.82 3.62
C ILE A 2 22.15 -2.10 3.55
N LEU A 3 22.73 -2.40 2.39
CA LEU A 3 23.44 -3.65 2.10
C LEU A 3 24.82 -3.36 1.54
N ASP A 4 25.85 -3.99 2.12
CA ASP A 4 27.19 -4.03 1.52
C ASP A 4 27.32 -5.23 0.56
N LEU A 5 28.01 -5.05 -0.54
CA LEU A 5 28.30 -6.15 -1.47
C LEU A 5 29.47 -7.02 -1.01
N ASN A 6 30.37 -6.46 -0.19
CA ASN A 6 31.58 -7.15 0.31
C ASN A 6 31.30 -7.82 1.66
N LEU A 7 30.55 -8.88 1.66
CA LEU A 7 30.26 -9.70 2.84
C LEU A 7 31.15 -10.96 2.80
N PRO A 8 31.59 -11.49 3.96
CA PRO A 8 32.62 -12.54 4.01
C PRO A 8 32.13 -13.92 3.52
N GLU A 9 30.86 -14.25 3.64
CA GLU A 9 30.38 -15.62 3.37
C GLU A 9 29.37 -15.69 2.20
N ILE A 10 28.60 -14.65 1.96
CA ILE A 10 27.54 -14.59 0.95
C ILE A 10 27.70 -13.32 0.13
N SER A 11 27.54 -13.44 -1.20
CA SER A 11 27.56 -12.27 -2.06
C SER A 11 26.39 -11.34 -1.75
N GLY A 12 26.66 -10.05 -1.51
CA GLY A 12 25.62 -9.05 -1.34
C GLY A 12 24.65 -8.95 -2.53
N PHE A 13 25.09 -9.32 -3.73
CA PHE A 13 24.20 -9.43 -4.91
C PHE A 13 23.17 -10.54 -4.74
N GLN A 14 23.55 -11.69 -4.20
CA GLN A 14 22.61 -12.79 -3.92
C GLN A 14 21.57 -12.37 -2.88
N ILE A 15 22.03 -11.71 -1.80
CA ILE A 15 21.13 -11.18 -0.77
C ILE A 15 20.14 -10.16 -1.37
N CYS A 16 20.63 -9.24 -2.20
CA CYS A 16 19.79 -8.27 -2.88
C CYS A 16 18.71 -8.96 -3.71
N GLN A 17 19.08 -9.92 -4.54
CA GLN A 17 18.17 -10.68 -5.39
C GLN A 17 17.11 -11.44 -4.58
N GLU A 18 17.53 -12.16 -3.53
CA GLU A 18 16.61 -12.92 -2.68
C GLU A 18 15.61 -12.02 -1.95
N LEU A 19 16.06 -10.87 -1.44
CA LEU A 19 15.18 -9.90 -0.80
C LEU A 19 14.16 -9.34 -1.77
N LYS A 20 14.59 -8.95 -2.96
CA LYS A 20 13.70 -8.36 -3.97
C LYS A 20 12.71 -9.36 -4.55
N ASN A 21 13.07 -10.65 -4.59
CA ASN A 21 12.15 -11.72 -5.00
C ASN A 21 11.09 -12.05 -3.93
N LYS A 22 11.41 -11.85 -2.64
CA LYS A 22 10.55 -12.26 -1.52
C LYS A 22 9.82 -11.09 -0.85
N THR A 23 10.29 -9.85 -1.05
CA THR A 23 9.80 -8.68 -0.30
C THR A 23 9.79 -7.43 -1.16
N ALA A 24 8.96 -6.47 -0.78
CA ALA A 24 8.96 -5.11 -1.35
C ALA A 24 9.90 -4.15 -0.62
N ILE A 25 10.78 -4.65 0.27
CA ILE A 25 11.67 -3.81 1.07
C ILE A 25 12.65 -3.05 0.16
N PRO A 26 12.79 -1.71 0.33
CA PRO A 26 13.78 -0.94 -0.41
C PRO A 26 15.21 -1.32 -0.02
N VAL A 27 16.08 -1.45 -1.02
CA VAL A 27 17.48 -1.82 -0.86
C VAL A 27 18.39 -0.73 -1.41
N LEU A 28 19.19 -0.12 -0.52
CA LEU A 28 20.29 0.77 -0.87
C LEU A 28 21.60 -0.02 -0.73
N ILE A 29 22.36 -0.12 -1.81
CA ILE A 29 23.71 -0.69 -1.80
C ILE A 29 24.70 0.39 -1.32
N LEU A 30 25.52 0.05 -0.30
CA LEU A 30 26.58 0.91 0.21
C LEU A 30 27.87 0.10 0.29
N THR A 31 28.75 0.23 -0.70
CA THR A 31 29.91 -0.65 -0.90
C THR A 31 31.17 0.10 -1.31
N SER A 32 32.35 -0.52 -1.18
CA SER A 32 33.60 0.00 -1.73
C SER A 32 33.82 -0.34 -3.22
N ARG A 33 32.91 -1.09 -3.84
CA ARG A 33 32.96 -1.36 -5.29
C ARG A 33 32.47 -0.13 -6.04
N ASP A 34 33.32 0.36 -6.96
CA ASP A 34 33.08 1.61 -7.72
C ASP A 34 32.95 1.38 -9.23
N GLN A 35 32.97 0.12 -9.67
CA GLN A 35 32.86 -0.20 -11.09
C GLN A 35 31.41 -0.08 -11.58
N VAL A 36 31.23 0.57 -12.71
CA VAL A 36 29.92 0.75 -13.36
C VAL A 36 29.19 -0.57 -13.58
N LYS A 37 29.92 -1.66 -13.89
CA LYS A 37 29.31 -2.99 -14.05
C LYS A 37 28.63 -3.49 -12.76
N ASP A 38 29.23 -3.23 -11.58
CA ASP A 38 28.67 -3.66 -10.30
C ASP A 38 27.41 -2.86 -9.96
N GLU A 39 27.42 -1.56 -10.25
CA GLU A 39 26.25 -0.69 -10.12
C GLU A 39 25.09 -1.13 -11.02
N LEU A 40 25.37 -1.36 -12.31
CA LEU A 40 24.36 -1.84 -13.26
C LEU A 40 23.81 -3.20 -12.84
N GLN A 41 24.66 -4.12 -12.38
CA GLN A 41 24.21 -5.42 -11.87
C GLN A 41 23.31 -5.27 -10.67
N ALA A 42 23.63 -4.39 -9.71
CA ALA A 42 22.79 -4.13 -8.54
C ALA A 42 21.39 -3.64 -8.95
N PHE A 43 21.30 -2.70 -9.89
CA PHE A 43 20.02 -2.20 -10.40
C PHE A 43 19.23 -3.28 -11.15
N HIS A 44 19.87 -4.12 -11.95
CA HIS A 44 19.19 -5.27 -12.60
C HIS A 44 18.62 -6.27 -11.58
N LEU A 45 19.26 -6.42 -10.43
CA LEU A 45 18.78 -7.26 -9.33
C LEU A 45 17.71 -6.57 -8.46
N GLY A 46 17.34 -5.32 -8.81
CA GLY A 46 16.26 -4.59 -8.18
C GLY A 46 16.68 -3.66 -7.03
N ALA A 47 17.97 -3.35 -6.86
CA ALA A 47 18.39 -2.33 -5.91
C ALA A 47 17.74 -0.97 -6.24
N ASP A 48 17.34 -0.24 -5.22
CA ASP A 48 16.69 1.07 -5.36
C ASP A 48 17.68 2.22 -5.45
N GLU A 49 18.91 2.01 -4.95
CA GLU A 49 19.99 3.00 -4.95
C GLU A 49 21.35 2.32 -4.78
N TYR A 50 22.40 2.97 -5.30
CA TYR A 50 23.79 2.53 -5.20
C TYR A 50 24.69 3.67 -4.75
N LEU A 51 25.49 3.46 -3.71
CA LEU A 51 26.45 4.44 -3.19
C LEU A 51 27.82 3.78 -2.93
N THR A 52 28.87 4.44 -3.36
CA THR A 52 30.24 4.00 -3.11
C THR A 52 30.82 4.59 -1.83
N LYS A 53 31.57 3.78 -1.08
CA LYS A 53 32.38 4.22 0.06
C LYS A 53 33.75 4.76 -0.44
N PRO A 54 34.25 5.87 0.15
CA PRO A 54 33.66 6.68 1.23
C PRO A 54 32.54 7.59 0.70
N CYS A 55 31.43 7.68 1.43
CA CYS A 55 30.37 8.63 1.11
C CYS A 55 30.15 9.61 2.27
N ARG A 56 29.79 10.84 1.93
CA ARG A 56 29.45 11.86 2.93
C ARG A 56 28.10 11.51 3.59
N LYS A 57 27.97 11.77 4.89
CA LYS A 57 26.76 11.50 5.69
C LYS A 57 25.51 12.15 5.10
N ASP A 58 25.64 13.42 4.67
CA ASP A 58 24.55 14.18 4.07
C ASP A 58 24.05 13.54 2.76
N ARG A 59 24.97 13.04 1.92
CA ARG A 59 24.63 12.31 0.69
C ARG A 59 23.89 11.01 0.97
N LEU A 60 24.34 10.21 1.94
CA LEU A 60 23.68 8.98 2.34
C LEU A 60 22.26 9.28 2.86
N LEU A 61 22.13 10.25 3.77
CA LEU A 61 20.84 10.61 4.34
C LEU A 61 19.85 11.12 3.29
N ALA A 62 20.31 11.93 2.32
CA ALA A 62 19.48 12.40 1.22
C ALA A 62 18.94 11.24 0.37
N ARG A 63 19.80 10.23 0.05
CA ARG A 63 19.38 9.05 -0.73
C ARG A 63 18.40 8.18 0.05
N VAL A 64 18.68 7.93 1.33
CA VAL A 64 17.75 7.19 2.21
C VAL A 64 16.40 7.91 2.30
N SER A 65 16.39 9.23 2.52
CA SER A 65 15.17 10.02 2.57
C SER A 65 14.36 9.95 1.27
N ASN A 66 15.03 10.01 0.11
CA ASN A 66 14.36 9.90 -1.18
C ASN A 66 13.76 8.50 -1.42
N ILE A 67 14.47 7.45 -0.99
CA ILE A 67 13.92 6.08 -1.02
C ILE A 67 12.69 5.99 -0.12
N LEU A 68 12.79 6.42 1.14
CA LEU A 68 11.69 6.35 2.09
C LEU A 68 10.45 7.10 1.57
N LYS A 69 10.61 8.32 1.07
CA LYS A 69 9.50 9.08 0.45
C LYS A 69 8.82 8.33 -0.69
N ARG A 70 9.58 7.64 -1.54
CA ARG A 70 9.01 6.80 -2.63
C ARG A 70 8.25 5.58 -2.10
N TYR A 71 8.70 5.03 -0.97
CA TYR A 71 8.10 3.86 -0.34
C TYR A 71 6.97 4.22 0.63
N GLU A 72 7.03 5.37 1.29
CA GLU A 72 5.91 5.93 2.06
C GLU A 72 4.68 6.13 1.16
N GLY A 73 4.86 6.56 -0.09
CA GLY A 73 3.80 6.57 -1.09
C GLY A 73 3.24 5.17 -1.42
N ARG A 74 4.04 4.10 -1.28
CA ARG A 74 3.58 2.71 -1.49
C ARG A 74 2.97 2.09 -0.23
N THR A 75 3.36 2.51 0.98
CA THR A 75 2.73 2.06 2.23
C THR A 75 1.30 2.56 2.38
N ASN A 76 0.92 3.59 1.61
CA ASN A 76 -0.43 4.11 1.57
C ASN A 76 -1.33 3.37 0.55
N LEU A 77 -0.78 2.42 -0.22
CA LEU A 77 -1.57 1.63 -1.15
C LEU A 77 -2.09 0.36 -0.47
N ILE A 78 -3.39 0.18 -0.48
CA ILE A 78 -4.03 -1.08 -0.11
C ILE A 78 -4.35 -1.82 -1.40
N GLU A 79 -3.88 -3.07 -1.49
CA GLU A 79 -4.16 -3.95 -2.61
C GLU A 79 -5.48 -4.69 -2.38
N GLY A 80 -6.39 -4.57 -3.34
CA GLY A 80 -7.59 -5.38 -3.44
C GLY A 80 -7.43 -6.45 -4.53
N PRO A 81 -8.44 -7.31 -4.76
CA PRO A 81 -8.36 -8.40 -5.74
C PRO A 81 -8.15 -7.93 -7.19
N ASP A 82 -8.59 -6.74 -7.54
CA ASP A 82 -8.56 -6.19 -8.90
C ASP A 82 -8.30 -4.67 -8.93
N PHE A 83 -7.88 -4.08 -7.80
CA PHE A 83 -7.60 -2.66 -7.69
C PHE A 83 -6.48 -2.37 -6.69
N LEU A 84 -5.95 -1.12 -6.74
CA LEU A 84 -5.11 -0.52 -5.71
C LEU A 84 -5.80 0.74 -5.19
N LEU A 85 -5.82 0.94 -3.89
CA LEU A 85 -6.38 2.13 -3.24
C LEU A 85 -5.30 2.92 -2.49
N ASP A 86 -5.09 4.17 -2.88
CA ASP A 86 -4.28 5.10 -2.10
C ASP A 86 -5.10 5.63 -0.91
N GLN A 87 -4.69 5.29 0.31
CA GLN A 87 -5.37 5.67 1.56
C GLN A 87 -5.30 7.16 1.87
N GLN A 88 -4.30 7.87 1.35
CA GLN A 88 -4.13 9.31 1.58
C GLN A 88 -4.98 10.14 0.66
N THR A 89 -4.96 9.82 -0.63
CA THR A 89 -5.65 10.58 -1.65
C THR A 89 -7.03 10.03 -1.98
N TYR A 90 -7.35 8.82 -1.49
CA TYR A 90 -8.53 8.02 -1.84
C TYR A 90 -8.63 7.77 -3.35
N THR A 91 -7.48 7.71 -4.02
CA THR A 91 -7.41 7.37 -5.43
C THR A 91 -7.48 5.86 -5.61
N LEU A 92 -8.48 5.40 -6.32
CA LEU A 92 -8.67 4.01 -6.70
C LEU A 92 -8.11 3.80 -8.10
N TYR A 93 -7.16 2.89 -8.23
CA TYR A 93 -6.61 2.44 -9.50
C TYR A 93 -7.22 1.08 -9.83
N ILE A 94 -8.01 1.02 -10.88
CA ILE A 94 -8.72 -0.20 -11.30
C ILE A 94 -8.70 -0.31 -12.83
N HIS A 95 -8.45 -1.51 -13.35
CA HIS A 95 -8.22 -1.76 -14.76
C HIS A 95 -7.12 -0.79 -15.27
N ASN A 96 -7.35 0.00 -16.29
CA ASN A 96 -6.39 0.99 -16.80
C ASN A 96 -6.84 2.45 -16.47
N THR A 97 -7.63 2.63 -15.42
CA THR A 97 -8.17 3.92 -15.03
C THR A 97 -7.88 4.25 -13.58
N SER A 98 -7.95 5.53 -13.23
CA SER A 98 -7.89 5.98 -11.85
C SER A 98 -9.07 6.89 -11.54
N VAL A 99 -9.68 6.72 -10.37
CA VAL A 99 -10.81 7.48 -9.89
C VAL A 99 -10.55 7.96 -8.47
N VAL A 100 -10.70 9.26 -8.22
CA VAL A 100 -10.64 9.82 -6.87
C VAL A 100 -12.02 9.63 -6.22
N LEU A 101 -12.06 8.83 -5.15
CA LEU A 101 -13.29 8.64 -4.39
C LEU A 101 -13.62 9.87 -3.54
N PRO A 102 -14.91 10.23 -3.38
CA PRO A 102 -15.30 11.20 -2.36
C PRO A 102 -14.79 10.78 -0.97
N LYS A 103 -14.33 11.74 -0.17
CA LYS A 103 -13.64 11.51 1.11
C LYS A 103 -14.31 10.46 2.00
N ASN A 104 -15.64 10.55 2.17
CA ASN A 104 -16.37 9.60 3.02
C ASN A 104 -16.40 8.17 2.43
N GLN A 105 -16.49 8.05 1.11
CA GLN A 105 -16.42 6.75 0.45
C GLN A 105 -15.03 6.15 0.56
N GLY A 106 -13.97 6.97 0.38
CA GLY A 106 -12.59 6.55 0.56
C GLY A 106 -12.32 6.05 1.99
N LYS A 107 -12.75 6.82 3.01
CA LYS A 107 -12.63 6.42 4.41
C LYS A 107 -13.31 5.07 4.72
N LEU A 108 -14.54 4.87 4.22
CA LEU A 108 -15.27 3.63 4.41
C LEU A 108 -14.59 2.45 3.72
N LEU A 109 -14.12 2.64 2.49
CA LEU A 109 -13.43 1.58 1.75
C LEU A 109 -12.12 1.19 2.43
N VAL A 110 -11.33 2.17 2.91
CA VAL A 110 -10.12 1.91 3.71
C VAL A 110 -10.44 1.12 4.97
N ALA A 111 -11.47 1.52 5.73
CA ALA A 111 -11.87 0.82 6.96
C ALA A 111 -12.29 -0.63 6.69
N LEU A 112 -13.07 -0.86 5.63
CA LEU A 112 -13.51 -2.19 5.22
C LEU A 112 -12.34 -3.07 4.76
N LEU A 113 -11.41 -2.52 3.98
CA LEU A 113 -10.21 -3.24 3.52
C LEU A 113 -9.25 -3.57 4.68
N SER A 114 -9.11 -2.67 5.65
CA SER A 114 -8.29 -2.90 6.85
C SER A 114 -8.83 -4.03 7.73
N GLY A 115 -10.13 -4.30 7.66
CA GLY A 115 -10.75 -5.46 8.32
C GLY A 115 -10.44 -6.79 7.61
N GLY A 116 -9.95 -6.77 6.38
CA GLY A 116 -9.75 -7.98 5.57
C GLY A 116 -11.06 -8.76 5.39
N ASP A 117 -11.01 -10.08 5.67
CA ASP A 117 -12.19 -10.95 5.65
C ASP A 117 -13.03 -10.84 6.92
N ALA A 118 -12.57 -10.10 7.92
CA ALA A 118 -13.27 -9.93 9.18
C ALA A 118 -14.45 -8.94 9.04
N LEU A 119 -15.38 -9.05 9.99
CA LEU A 119 -16.49 -8.11 10.11
C LEU A 119 -15.96 -6.76 10.63
N VAL A 120 -16.36 -5.68 9.99
CA VAL A 120 -16.18 -4.30 10.46
C VAL A 120 -17.49 -3.82 11.07
N THR A 121 -17.48 -3.48 12.37
CA THR A 121 -18.68 -3.09 13.07
C THR A 121 -19.20 -1.71 12.63
N THR A 122 -20.50 -1.46 12.86
CA THR A 122 -21.10 -0.14 12.62
C THR A 122 -20.34 0.97 13.35
N GLU A 123 -19.94 0.72 14.60
CA GLU A 123 -19.16 1.65 15.41
C GLU A 123 -17.80 1.98 14.77
N GLN A 124 -17.07 0.96 14.32
CA GLN A 124 -15.77 1.15 13.64
C GLN A 124 -15.90 1.99 12.35
N LEU A 125 -16.97 1.77 11.58
CA LEU A 125 -17.25 2.56 10.39
C LEU A 125 -17.61 4.02 10.72
N CYS A 126 -18.36 4.24 11.81
CA CYS A 126 -18.66 5.58 12.31
C CYS A 126 -17.40 6.30 12.78
N ILE A 127 -16.53 5.63 13.52
CA ILE A 127 -15.23 6.18 13.93
C ILE A 127 -14.39 6.54 12.69
N ALA A 128 -14.35 5.69 11.68
CA ALA A 128 -13.63 5.97 10.44
C ALA A 128 -14.16 7.20 9.71
N LEU A 129 -15.48 7.41 9.69
CA LEU A 129 -16.10 8.57 9.04
C LEU A 129 -15.89 9.88 9.81
N TRP A 130 -16.22 9.86 11.11
CA TRP A 130 -16.38 11.08 11.93
C TRP A 130 -15.33 11.24 13.00
N GLY A 131 -14.49 10.21 13.27
CA GLY A 131 -13.45 10.26 14.29
C GLY A 131 -13.93 9.93 15.70
N THR A 132 -15.25 9.69 15.89
CA THR A 132 -15.86 9.38 17.19
C THR A 132 -17.02 8.41 17.02
N ALA A 133 -17.31 7.65 18.08
CA ALA A 133 -18.50 6.79 18.18
C ALA A 133 -19.61 7.42 19.03
N GLU A 134 -19.41 8.63 19.58
CA GLU A 134 -20.39 9.24 20.50
C GLU A 134 -21.73 9.61 19.85
N TYR A 135 -21.71 9.87 18.54
CA TYR A 135 -22.92 10.18 17.77
C TYR A 135 -23.02 9.27 16.55
N ILE A 136 -23.63 8.09 16.74
CA ILE A 136 -23.88 7.16 15.66
C ILE A 136 -25.12 7.61 14.89
N ASP A 137 -24.93 8.27 13.74
CA ASP A 137 -25.99 8.50 12.78
C ASP A 137 -26.03 7.33 11.78
N GLU A 138 -26.82 6.32 12.12
CA GLU A 138 -26.97 5.12 11.26
C GLU A 138 -27.53 5.47 9.88
N ASN A 139 -28.40 6.46 9.77
CA ASN A 139 -28.96 6.89 8.49
C ASN A 139 -27.87 7.52 7.60
N ALA A 140 -27.04 8.40 8.17
CA ALA A 140 -25.92 8.99 7.44
C ALA A 140 -24.88 7.92 7.04
N LEU A 141 -24.58 6.92 7.87
CA LEU A 141 -23.75 5.79 7.52
C LEU A 141 -24.36 5.00 6.36
N GLN A 142 -25.65 4.66 6.40
CA GLN A 142 -26.36 3.93 5.35
C GLN A 142 -26.31 4.64 4.01
N VAL A 143 -26.50 5.96 4.01
CA VAL A 143 -26.42 6.80 2.80
C VAL A 143 -25.03 6.71 2.19
N ASN A 144 -23.96 6.83 3.02
CA ASN A 144 -22.57 6.75 2.56
C ASN A 144 -22.22 5.36 2.03
N LEU A 145 -22.63 4.29 2.71
CA LEU A 145 -22.47 2.90 2.26
C LEU A 145 -23.20 2.63 0.95
N THR A 146 -24.43 3.12 0.80
CA THR A 146 -25.21 2.96 -0.43
C THR A 146 -24.52 3.65 -1.60
N ARG A 147 -23.98 4.86 -1.39
CA ARG A 147 -23.20 5.58 -2.41
C ARG A 147 -21.92 4.83 -2.77
N LEU A 148 -21.18 4.30 -1.78
CA LEU A 148 -19.99 3.52 -2.02
C LEU A 148 -20.30 2.23 -2.80
N LYS A 149 -21.35 1.49 -2.42
CA LYS A 149 -21.82 0.30 -3.17
C LYS A 149 -22.11 0.63 -4.63
N LYS A 150 -22.80 1.76 -4.90
CA LYS A 150 -23.08 2.22 -6.25
C LYS A 150 -21.79 2.54 -7.04
N THR A 151 -20.82 3.19 -6.39
CA THR A 151 -19.51 3.50 -7.00
C THR A 151 -18.76 2.24 -7.34
N MET A 152 -18.67 1.27 -6.39
CA MET A 152 -17.99 -0.02 -6.60
C MET A 152 -18.63 -0.81 -7.75
N SER A 153 -19.97 -0.86 -7.80
CA SER A 153 -20.70 -1.53 -8.90
C SER A 153 -20.46 -0.84 -10.24
N GLY A 154 -20.45 0.51 -10.30
CA GLY A 154 -20.18 1.27 -11.51
C GLY A 154 -18.74 1.11 -12.03
N LEU A 155 -17.79 0.74 -11.15
CA LEU A 155 -16.41 0.44 -11.50
C LEU A 155 -16.18 -1.06 -11.74
N GLU A 156 -17.23 -1.88 -11.72
CA GLU A 156 -17.17 -3.33 -11.94
C GLU A 156 -16.17 -4.06 -11.00
N MET A 157 -16.06 -3.58 -9.75
CA MET A 157 -15.16 -4.16 -8.75
C MET A 157 -15.61 -5.59 -8.39
N LYS A 158 -14.64 -6.51 -8.27
CA LYS A 158 -14.91 -7.91 -7.85
C LYS A 158 -15.39 -8.03 -6.41
N GLN A 159 -15.06 -7.05 -5.57
CA GLN A 159 -15.54 -7.02 -4.19
C GLN A 159 -16.86 -6.27 -4.07
N ARG A 160 -17.69 -6.72 -3.13
CA ARG A 160 -18.96 -6.07 -2.75
C ARG A 160 -19.09 -5.97 -1.24
N ILE A 161 -19.76 -4.93 -0.77
CA ILE A 161 -20.05 -4.72 0.64
C ILE A 161 -21.33 -5.50 1.00
N VAL A 162 -21.18 -6.44 1.93
CA VAL A 162 -22.30 -7.24 2.47
C VAL A 162 -22.60 -6.81 3.89
N ALA A 163 -23.89 -6.60 4.19
CA ALA A 163 -24.35 -6.31 5.54
C ALA A 163 -24.55 -7.62 6.32
N VAL A 164 -24.02 -7.66 7.53
CA VAL A 164 -24.28 -8.74 8.50
C VAL A 164 -25.21 -8.18 9.57
N ARG A 165 -26.45 -8.69 9.56
CA ARG A 165 -27.55 -8.12 10.37
C ARG A 165 -27.18 -8.00 11.85
N GLY A 166 -27.31 -6.77 12.39
CA GLY A 166 -27.05 -6.47 13.80
C GLY A 166 -25.57 -6.43 14.19
N MET A 167 -24.61 -6.65 13.26
CA MET A 167 -23.21 -6.76 13.58
C MET A 167 -22.33 -5.73 12.83
N GLY A 168 -22.58 -5.50 11.54
CA GLY A 168 -21.76 -4.58 10.73
C GLY A 168 -21.70 -4.96 9.25
N TYR A 169 -20.52 -4.79 8.66
CA TYR A 169 -20.30 -4.97 7.22
C TYR A 169 -18.97 -5.69 6.97
N ARG A 170 -18.89 -6.40 5.86
CA ARG A 170 -17.64 -6.98 5.36
C ARG A 170 -17.54 -6.85 3.85
N LEU A 171 -16.33 -6.98 3.34
CA LEU A 171 -16.11 -7.16 1.92
C LEU A 171 -16.17 -8.65 1.56
N GLU A 172 -16.85 -8.97 0.48
CA GLU A 172 -16.85 -10.30 -0.09
C GLU A 172 -16.41 -10.21 -1.55
N THR A 173 -15.52 -11.11 -1.96
CA THR A 173 -15.20 -11.27 -3.37
C THR A 173 -16.36 -11.96 -4.05
N GLY A 174 -17.06 -11.25 -4.93
CA GLY A 174 -18.16 -11.81 -5.69
C GLY A 174 -17.60 -12.71 -6.80
N VAL A 175 -18.11 -13.94 -6.88
CA VAL A 175 -18.09 -14.66 -8.15
C VAL A 175 -19.06 -13.88 -9.04
N ALA A 176 -18.58 -13.37 -10.18
CA ALA A 176 -19.47 -12.78 -11.18
C ALA A 176 -20.51 -13.84 -11.58
N PRO A 177 -21.80 -13.46 -11.69
CA PRO A 177 -22.82 -14.38 -12.14
C PRO A 177 -22.55 -14.87 -13.57
#